data_7b53536fc9c1a5bd11947e8e1886e313
#
_entry.id   7b53536fc9c1a5bd11947e8e1886e313
#
_cell.length_a   1.000
_cell.length_b   1.000
_cell.length_c   1.000
_cell.angle_alpha   90.00
_cell.angle_beta   90.00
_cell.angle_gamma   90.00
#
_symmetry.space_group_name_H-M   'P 1'
#
loop_
_entity.id
_entity.type
_entity.pdbx_description
1 polymer ?
#
loop_
_entity_poly.entity_id
_entity_poly.type
_entity_poly.pdbx_seq_one_letter_code
_entity_poly.pdbx_strand_id
1 'polypeptide(L)'
;RDVLGSRGLGDVYKRQVVNTVNDFHKLEELNCLSRKICEDGMTFGEIEREIERIQKEQGYSFWWLVLDYALISGSFCVFFGGNARDMVISALIGVLLKFLMTFMQKTAANHLFNALICSVAGGFLANLAVFASVADHADRISIGNIMLLIPGIAFTNSLRDMFSGDTITGLIRFMESILLAVIIAFGFNIAGFYFR
;
A
#
# COMPACT_ATOMS: atom_id res chain seq x y z
N ARG A 1 -7.99 -43.28 -20.16
CA ARG A 1 -8.31 -43.33 -18.69
C ARG A 1 -7.11 -42.79 -17.99
N ASP A 2 -7.26 -41.85 -17.11
CA ASP A 2 -6.27 -41.23 -16.19
C ASP A 2 -5.39 -40.05 -16.68
N VAL A 3 -5.77 -39.36 -17.77
CA VAL A 3 -5.03 -38.14 -18.18
C VAL A 3 -5.67 -36.85 -17.63
N LEU A 4 -6.88 -36.90 -17.08
CA LEU A 4 -7.61 -35.74 -16.59
C LEU A 4 -7.42 -35.47 -15.06
N GLY A 5 -6.97 -36.45 -14.27
CA GLY A 5 -6.87 -36.33 -12.84
C GLY A 5 -5.60 -35.60 -12.32
N SER A 6 -4.49 -35.71 -13.08
CA SER A 6 -3.21 -35.15 -12.60
C SER A 6 -2.94 -33.71 -13.06
N ARG A 7 -3.59 -33.24 -14.11
CA ARG A 7 -3.43 -31.84 -14.59
C ARG A 7 -4.15 -30.82 -13.71
N GLY A 8 -5.29 -31.18 -13.11
CA GLY A 8 -6.06 -30.28 -12.27
C GLY A 8 -5.38 -29.93 -10.94
N LEU A 9 -4.78 -30.92 -10.29
CA LEU A 9 -4.10 -30.75 -9.00
C LEU A 9 -2.75 -30.04 -9.14
N GLY A 10 -2.03 -30.26 -10.22
CA GLY A 10 -0.76 -29.57 -10.49
C GLY A 10 -0.90 -28.08 -10.79
N ASP A 11 -2.00 -27.65 -11.42
CA ASP A 11 -2.27 -26.25 -11.73
C ASP A 11 -2.76 -25.46 -10.50
N VAL A 12 -3.50 -26.10 -9.60
CA VAL A 12 -3.94 -25.46 -8.35
C VAL A 12 -2.74 -25.15 -7.44
N TYR A 13 -1.72 -26.02 -7.41
CA TYR A 13 -0.51 -25.81 -6.61
C TYR A 13 0.43 -24.75 -7.19
N LYS A 14 0.40 -24.49 -8.49
CA LYS A 14 1.26 -23.50 -9.16
C LYS A 14 0.71 -22.08 -9.12
N ARG A 15 -0.56 -21.89 -8.75
CA ARG A 15 -1.18 -20.56 -8.60
C ARG A 15 -1.16 -20.08 -7.15
N GLN A 16 -0.01 -20.12 -6.50
CA GLN A 16 0.17 -19.32 -5.30
C GLN A 16 0.13 -17.85 -5.72
N VAL A 17 -0.88 -17.13 -5.22
CA VAL A 17 -0.94 -15.67 -5.34
C VAL A 17 0.18 -15.10 -4.48
N VAL A 18 1.31 -14.81 -5.09
CA VAL A 18 2.53 -14.35 -4.40
C VAL A 18 2.42 -12.87 -3.98
N ASN A 19 1.55 -12.10 -4.63
CA ASN A 19 1.31 -10.69 -4.29
C ASN A 19 -0.13 -10.30 -4.63
N THR A 20 -0.87 -9.81 -3.65
CA THR A 20 -2.15 -9.14 -3.85
C THR A 20 -1.90 -7.64 -3.91
N VAL A 21 -1.90 -7.08 -5.10
CA VAL A 21 -1.95 -5.61 -5.29
C VAL A 21 -3.39 -5.24 -5.58
N ASN A 22 -3.97 -4.37 -4.78
CA ASN A 22 -5.30 -3.83 -5.03
C ASN A 22 -5.21 -2.77 -6.13
N ASP A 23 -5.42 -3.19 -7.37
CA ASP A 23 -5.55 -2.30 -8.53
C ASP A 23 -7.04 -2.04 -8.77
N PHE A 24 -7.53 -0.92 -8.24
CA PHE A 24 -8.95 -0.56 -8.33
C PHE A 24 -9.39 -0.25 -9.76
N HIS A 25 -8.49 0.23 -10.61
CA HIS A 25 -8.80 0.47 -12.02
C HIS A 25 -9.08 -0.83 -12.74
N LYS A 26 -8.20 -1.83 -12.60
CA LYS A 26 -8.43 -3.17 -13.16
C LYS A 26 -9.68 -3.85 -12.60
N LEU A 27 -9.97 -3.61 -11.31
CA LEU A 27 -11.18 -4.13 -10.69
C LEU A 27 -12.45 -3.52 -11.31
N GLU A 28 -12.45 -2.22 -11.57
CA GLU A 28 -13.55 -1.51 -12.22
C GLU A 28 -13.76 -1.99 -13.66
N GLU A 29 -12.69 -2.11 -14.43
CA GLU A 29 -12.72 -2.62 -15.80
C GLU A 29 -13.25 -4.06 -15.85
N LEU A 30 -12.81 -4.94 -14.95
CA LEU A 30 -13.31 -6.31 -14.83
C LEU A 30 -14.79 -6.36 -14.44
N ASN A 31 -15.24 -5.49 -13.55
CA ASN A 31 -16.66 -5.37 -13.19
C ASN A 31 -17.50 -4.89 -14.39
N CYS A 32 -16.99 -3.91 -15.13
CA CYS A 32 -17.64 -3.42 -16.34
C CYS A 32 -17.74 -4.53 -17.39
N LEU A 33 -16.65 -5.28 -17.61
CA LEU A 33 -16.64 -6.42 -18.51
C LEU A 33 -17.65 -7.51 -18.08
N SER A 34 -17.70 -7.82 -16.78
CA SER A 34 -18.67 -8.81 -16.26
C SER A 34 -20.12 -8.42 -16.57
N ARG A 35 -20.47 -7.13 -16.41
CA ARG A 35 -21.80 -6.63 -16.76
C ARG A 35 -22.10 -6.74 -18.25
N LYS A 36 -21.15 -6.33 -19.11
CA LYS A 36 -21.28 -6.43 -20.57
C LYS A 36 -21.51 -7.87 -21.04
N ILE A 37 -20.81 -8.84 -20.43
CA ILE A 37 -21.00 -10.27 -20.73
C ILE A 37 -22.43 -10.70 -20.44
N CYS A 38 -23.02 -10.22 -19.32
CA CYS A 38 -24.37 -10.59 -18.92
C CYS A 38 -25.44 -9.86 -19.73
N GLU A 39 -25.20 -8.63 -20.19
CA GLU A 39 -26.19 -7.81 -20.90
C GLU A 39 -26.14 -8.04 -22.41
N ASP A 40 -24.97 -8.08 -23.01
CA ASP A 40 -24.77 -8.08 -24.49
C ASP A 40 -24.45 -9.45 -25.08
N GLY A 41 -24.21 -10.47 -24.25
CA GLY A 41 -23.93 -11.83 -24.72
C GLY A 41 -22.64 -11.96 -25.56
N MET A 42 -21.53 -11.46 -25.04
CA MET A 42 -20.23 -11.47 -25.74
C MET A 42 -19.74 -12.88 -26.08
N THR A 43 -19.06 -13.01 -27.22
CA THR A 43 -18.41 -14.26 -27.62
C THR A 43 -17.15 -14.52 -26.80
N PHE A 44 -16.79 -15.81 -26.62
CA PHE A 44 -15.63 -16.20 -25.83
C PHE A 44 -14.32 -15.52 -26.30
N GLY A 45 -14.14 -15.36 -27.62
CA GLY A 45 -12.96 -14.69 -28.18
C GLY A 45 -12.89 -13.18 -27.91
N GLU A 46 -14.03 -12.51 -27.75
CA GLU A 46 -14.09 -11.09 -27.36
C GLU A 46 -13.77 -10.92 -25.87
N ILE A 47 -14.29 -11.82 -25.04
CA ILE A 47 -13.99 -11.83 -23.60
C ILE A 47 -12.49 -12.02 -23.37
N GLU A 48 -11.87 -12.97 -24.05
CA GLU A 48 -10.43 -13.25 -23.92
C GLU A 48 -9.58 -12.04 -24.30
N ARG A 49 -9.91 -11.37 -25.41
CA ARG A 49 -9.22 -10.14 -25.85
C ARG A 49 -9.34 -9.00 -24.85
N GLU A 50 -10.53 -8.80 -24.29
CA GLU A 50 -10.72 -7.74 -23.28
C GLU A 50 -9.98 -8.06 -21.97
N ILE A 51 -9.97 -9.31 -21.52
CA ILE A 51 -9.17 -9.71 -20.36
C ILE A 51 -7.67 -9.49 -20.62
N GLU A 52 -7.17 -9.84 -21.82
CA GLU A 52 -5.78 -9.57 -22.17
C GLU A 52 -5.47 -8.06 -22.22
N ARG A 53 -6.39 -7.24 -22.72
CA ARG A 53 -6.27 -5.78 -22.71
C ARG A 53 -6.11 -5.26 -21.29
N ILE A 54 -7.03 -5.62 -20.39
CA ILE A 54 -7.02 -5.20 -18.99
C ILE A 54 -5.74 -5.66 -18.26
N GLN A 55 -5.27 -6.87 -18.58
CA GLN A 55 -4.02 -7.39 -17.99
C GLN A 55 -2.79 -6.62 -18.45
N LYS A 56 -2.75 -6.21 -19.72
CA LYS A 56 -1.63 -5.46 -20.33
C LYS A 56 -1.64 -3.98 -19.97
N GLU A 57 -2.76 -3.47 -19.47
CA GLU A 57 -2.84 -2.09 -19.02
C GLU A 57 -1.82 -1.82 -17.92
N GLN A 58 -0.91 -0.86 -18.20
CA GLN A 58 0.10 -0.44 -17.25
C GLN A 58 -0.55 0.44 -16.20
N GLY A 59 -0.30 0.14 -14.92
CA GLY A 59 -0.69 1.01 -13.82
C GLY A 59 -0.06 2.41 -13.94
N TYR A 60 -0.38 3.27 -12.98
CA TYR A 60 0.12 4.64 -12.94
C TYR A 60 1.64 4.71 -13.08
N SER A 61 2.13 5.70 -13.87
CA SER A 61 3.55 5.95 -14.02
C SER A 61 4.20 6.19 -12.66
N PHE A 62 5.44 5.71 -12.50
CA PHE A 62 6.20 5.88 -11.26
C PHE A 62 6.24 7.34 -10.77
N TRP A 63 6.37 8.31 -11.68
CA TRP A 63 6.42 9.74 -11.34
C TRP A 63 5.11 10.28 -10.78
N TRP A 64 3.96 9.78 -11.25
CA TRP A 64 2.66 10.10 -10.65
C TRP A 64 2.57 9.59 -9.22
N LEU A 65 3.02 8.37 -8.97
CA LEU A 65 3.06 7.81 -7.61
C LEU A 65 4.00 8.60 -6.68
N VAL A 66 5.13 9.09 -7.19
CA VAL A 66 6.03 9.96 -6.42
C VAL A 66 5.35 11.27 -6.04
N LEU A 67 4.62 11.87 -7.00
CA LEU A 67 3.83 13.08 -6.75
C LEU A 67 2.75 12.85 -5.70
N ASP A 68 2.01 11.73 -5.80
CA ASP A 68 0.98 11.37 -4.83
C ASP A 68 1.56 11.24 -3.42
N TYR A 69 2.70 10.60 -3.25
CA TYR A 69 3.37 10.46 -1.96
C TYR A 69 3.76 11.82 -1.37
N ALA A 70 4.27 12.74 -2.21
CA ALA A 70 4.59 14.10 -1.78
C ALA A 70 3.33 14.86 -1.33
N LEU A 71 2.27 14.81 -2.13
CA LEU A 71 1.00 15.50 -1.85
C LEU A 71 0.33 14.95 -0.59
N ILE A 72 0.25 13.63 -0.45
CA ILE A 72 -0.37 12.99 0.72
C ILE A 72 0.40 13.37 1.98
N SER A 73 1.72 13.18 2.01
CA SER A 73 2.54 13.47 3.18
C SER A 73 2.46 14.95 3.58
N GLY A 74 2.60 15.87 2.62
CA GLY A 74 2.51 17.31 2.85
C GLY A 74 1.13 17.74 3.32
N SER A 75 0.07 17.25 2.69
CA SER A 75 -1.32 17.58 3.05
C SER A 75 -1.67 17.12 4.46
N PHE A 76 -1.33 15.89 4.84
CA PHE A 76 -1.57 15.41 6.18
C PHE A 76 -0.73 16.15 7.23
N CYS A 77 0.51 16.53 6.92
CA CYS A 77 1.31 17.36 7.81
C CYS A 77 0.57 18.68 8.12
N VAL A 78 0.04 19.37 7.12
CA VAL A 78 -0.74 20.61 7.31
C VAL A 78 -2.05 20.35 8.05
N PHE A 79 -2.76 19.27 7.69
CA PHE A 79 -4.02 18.89 8.34
C PHE A 79 -3.85 18.71 9.85
N PHE A 80 -2.73 18.16 10.31
CA PHE A 80 -2.38 18.03 11.72
C PHE A 80 -1.69 19.25 12.31
N GLY A 81 -1.73 20.39 11.61
CA GLY A 81 -1.29 21.70 12.11
C GLY A 81 0.19 22.00 11.88
N GLY A 82 0.83 21.35 10.90
CA GLY A 82 2.17 21.71 10.44
C GLY A 82 2.19 23.04 9.67
N ASN A 83 3.33 23.73 9.75
CA ASN A 83 3.58 24.97 9.05
C ASN A 83 3.94 24.70 7.56
N ALA A 84 4.04 25.75 6.75
CA ALA A 84 4.46 25.63 5.35
C ALA A 84 5.86 25.00 5.20
N ARG A 85 6.77 25.24 6.13
CA ARG A 85 8.10 24.60 6.16
C ARG A 85 7.97 23.11 6.43
N ASP A 86 7.19 22.73 7.45
CA ASP A 86 6.93 21.33 7.79
C ASP A 86 6.29 20.60 6.64
N MET A 87 5.35 21.23 5.90
CA MET A 87 4.69 20.68 4.72
C MET A 87 5.70 20.31 3.62
N VAL A 88 6.60 21.24 3.28
CA VAL A 88 7.60 21.00 2.22
C VAL A 88 8.56 19.88 2.62
N ILE A 89 9.03 19.88 3.87
CA ILE A 89 9.92 18.84 4.39
C ILE A 89 9.21 17.50 4.45
N SER A 90 7.95 17.47 4.92
CA SER A 90 7.14 16.24 4.93
C SER A 90 6.96 15.67 3.54
N ALA A 91 6.65 16.51 2.54
CA ALA A 91 6.53 16.11 1.14
C ALA A 91 7.84 15.52 0.59
N LEU A 92 8.99 16.13 0.89
CA LEU A 92 10.30 15.61 0.48
C LEU A 92 10.60 14.25 1.13
N ILE A 93 10.29 14.09 2.42
CA ILE A 93 10.43 12.81 3.11
C ILE A 93 9.51 11.77 2.50
N GLY A 94 8.26 12.11 2.14
CA GLY A 94 7.32 11.24 1.45
C GLY A 94 7.88 10.72 0.12
N VAL A 95 8.52 11.59 -0.67
CA VAL A 95 9.23 11.20 -1.90
C VAL A 95 10.36 10.20 -1.60
N LEU A 96 11.20 10.49 -0.61
CA LEU A 96 12.30 9.60 -0.22
C LEU A 96 11.78 8.24 0.25
N LEU A 97 10.69 8.22 1.03
CA LEU A 97 10.03 6.99 1.46
C LEU A 97 9.53 6.17 0.27
N LYS A 98 8.97 6.82 -0.77
CA LYS A 98 8.55 6.12 -2.00
C LYS A 98 9.72 5.42 -2.68
N PHE A 99 10.87 6.09 -2.81
CA PHE A 99 12.07 5.48 -3.37
C PHE A 99 12.56 4.32 -2.50
N LEU A 100 12.61 4.49 -1.17
CA LEU A 100 13.02 3.45 -0.23
C LEU A 100 12.10 2.23 -0.30
N MET A 101 10.78 2.43 -0.31
CA MET A 101 9.80 1.34 -0.45
C MET A 101 9.99 0.59 -1.77
N THR A 102 10.17 1.31 -2.88
CA THR A 102 10.39 0.70 -4.19
C THR A 102 11.69 -0.11 -4.22
N PHE A 103 12.74 0.37 -3.56
CA PHE A 103 14.00 -0.36 -3.42
C PHE A 103 13.84 -1.62 -2.56
N MET A 104 13.15 -1.50 -1.43
CA MET A 104 12.91 -2.61 -0.51
C MET A 104 12.04 -3.71 -1.12
N GLN A 105 11.05 -3.37 -1.95
CA GLN A 105 10.22 -4.35 -2.65
C GLN A 105 11.03 -5.27 -3.58
N LYS A 106 12.15 -4.80 -4.12
CA LYS A 106 13.05 -5.61 -4.97
C LYS A 106 13.88 -6.62 -4.17
N THR A 107 14.03 -6.41 -2.87
CA THR A 107 14.93 -7.20 -2.01
C THR A 107 14.25 -8.44 -1.41
N ALA A 108 12.98 -8.71 -1.78
CA ALA A 108 12.20 -9.87 -1.30
C ALA A 108 12.12 -10.02 0.25
N ALA A 109 12.29 -8.92 0.98
CA ALA A 109 12.16 -8.93 2.44
C ALA A 109 10.68 -8.99 2.85
N ASN A 110 10.42 -9.48 4.05
CA ASN A 110 9.07 -9.55 4.61
C ASN A 110 8.45 -8.15 4.67
N HIS A 111 7.15 -8.05 4.33
CA HIS A 111 6.39 -6.79 4.31
C HIS A 111 6.47 -6.02 5.66
N LEU A 112 6.42 -6.73 6.79
CA LEU A 112 6.55 -6.15 8.13
C LEU A 112 7.94 -5.53 8.36
N PHE A 113 8.98 -6.20 7.89
CA PHE A 113 10.35 -5.72 7.98
C PHE A 113 10.58 -4.47 7.11
N ASN A 114 10.02 -4.46 5.91
CA ASN A 114 10.07 -3.29 5.02
C ASN A 114 9.37 -2.09 5.67
N ALA A 115 8.20 -2.30 6.29
CA ALA A 115 7.47 -1.25 6.99
C ALA A 115 8.28 -0.70 8.18
N LEU A 116 8.95 -1.57 8.94
CA LEU A 116 9.82 -1.14 10.05
C LEU A 116 10.97 -0.25 9.56
N ILE A 117 11.68 -0.67 8.51
CA ILE A 117 12.79 0.12 7.95
C ILE A 117 12.30 1.48 7.44
N CYS A 118 11.18 1.48 6.68
CA CYS A 118 10.62 2.73 6.16
C CYS A 118 10.16 3.67 7.29
N SER A 119 9.57 3.13 8.34
CA SER A 119 9.10 3.94 9.48
C SER A 119 10.26 4.50 10.32
N VAL A 120 11.31 3.71 10.56
CA VAL A 120 12.52 4.21 11.23
C VAL A 120 13.19 5.29 10.39
N ALA A 121 13.33 5.07 9.08
CA ALA A 121 13.93 6.07 8.19
C ALA A 121 13.10 7.37 8.15
N GLY A 122 11.76 7.27 8.02
CA GLY A 122 10.86 8.42 8.03
C GLY A 122 10.93 9.22 9.32
N GLY A 123 10.89 8.53 10.46
CA GLY A 123 11.03 9.17 11.78
C GLY A 123 12.40 9.81 12.00
N PHE A 124 13.46 9.15 11.56
CA PHE A 124 14.82 9.70 11.63
C PHE A 124 14.95 10.98 10.81
N LEU A 125 14.46 10.97 9.56
CA LEU A 125 14.50 12.15 8.69
C LEU A 125 13.66 13.31 9.23
N ALA A 126 12.51 13.04 9.82
CA ALA A 126 11.66 14.05 10.43
C ALA A 126 12.36 14.75 11.61
N ASN A 127 12.97 13.98 12.52
CA ASN A 127 13.71 14.51 13.65
C ASN A 127 15.00 15.22 13.21
N LEU A 128 15.71 14.69 12.22
CA LEU A 128 16.91 15.31 11.67
C LEU A 128 16.60 16.67 11.04
N ALA A 129 15.45 16.82 10.36
CA ALA A 129 15.05 18.10 9.77
C ALA A 129 14.81 19.17 10.82
N VAL A 130 14.22 18.83 11.96
CA VAL A 130 14.04 19.75 13.09
C VAL A 130 15.36 20.04 13.78
N PHE A 131 16.20 19.04 13.99
CA PHE A 131 17.54 19.23 14.56
C PHE A 131 18.42 20.18 13.71
N ALA A 132 18.30 20.08 12.38
CA ALA A 132 18.96 20.97 11.43
C ALA A 132 18.28 22.35 11.30
N SER A 133 17.23 22.64 12.09
CA SER A 133 16.44 23.89 12.06
C SER A 133 15.81 24.21 10.69
N VAL A 134 15.58 23.19 9.87
CA VAL A 134 14.92 23.32 8.55
C VAL A 134 13.40 23.19 8.69
N ALA A 135 12.95 22.52 9.75
CA ALA A 135 11.54 22.33 10.09
C ALA A 135 11.30 22.67 11.57
N ASP A 136 10.03 22.91 11.92
CA ASP A 136 9.67 23.37 13.24
C ASP A 136 9.08 22.24 14.14
N HIS A 137 8.36 21.27 13.52
CA HIS A 137 7.59 20.27 14.27
C HIS A 137 7.80 18.84 13.72
N ALA A 138 8.68 18.07 14.35
CA ALA A 138 8.97 16.68 13.96
C ALA A 138 7.77 15.75 14.12
N ASP A 139 6.92 15.97 15.13
CA ASP A 139 5.69 15.22 15.37
C ASP A 139 4.71 15.31 14.20
N ARG A 140 4.50 16.49 13.66
CA ARG A 140 3.57 16.75 12.56
C ARG A 140 4.06 16.20 11.23
N ILE A 141 5.36 16.34 10.97
CA ILE A 141 6.02 15.72 9.83
C ILE A 141 5.93 14.20 9.92
N SER A 142 6.19 13.63 11.10
CA SER A 142 6.08 12.20 11.34
C SER A 142 4.67 11.68 11.08
N ILE A 143 3.63 12.37 11.58
CA ILE A 143 2.23 11.97 11.35
C ILE A 143 1.89 12.01 9.84
N GLY A 144 2.31 13.05 9.11
CA GLY A 144 2.13 13.14 7.67
C GLY A 144 2.72 11.93 6.93
N ASN A 145 3.90 11.49 7.33
CA ASN A 145 4.58 10.35 6.73
C ASN A 145 4.05 8.99 7.21
N ILE A 146 3.57 8.89 8.45
CA ILE A 146 2.89 7.69 8.97
C ILE A 146 1.68 7.35 8.12
N MET A 147 0.89 8.35 7.69
CA MET A 147 -0.30 8.14 6.87
C MET A 147 -0.02 7.45 5.53
N LEU A 148 1.19 7.57 4.99
CA LEU A 148 1.62 6.85 3.79
C LEU A 148 1.81 5.34 4.02
N LEU A 149 2.15 4.94 5.24
CA LEU A 149 2.52 3.57 5.58
C LEU A 149 1.36 2.78 6.18
N ILE A 150 0.36 3.46 6.76
CA ILE A 150 -0.78 2.81 7.43
C ILE A 150 -1.61 2.00 6.42
N PRO A 151 -1.92 0.73 6.71
CA PRO A 151 -2.68 -0.15 5.83
C PRO A 151 -4.19 0.13 5.90
N GLY A 152 -4.63 1.35 5.59
CA GLY A 152 -6.02 1.79 5.74
C GLY A 152 -7.02 0.92 4.98
N ILE A 153 -6.73 0.57 3.73
CA ILE A 153 -7.61 -0.26 2.89
C ILE A 153 -7.71 -1.69 3.47
N ALA A 154 -6.59 -2.29 3.87
CA ALA A 154 -6.58 -3.63 4.45
C ALA A 154 -7.38 -3.66 5.76
N PHE A 155 -7.23 -2.63 6.59
CA PHE A 155 -7.97 -2.46 7.84
C PHE A 155 -9.48 -2.34 7.59
N THR A 156 -9.90 -1.46 6.67
CA THR A 156 -11.32 -1.26 6.34
C THR A 156 -11.95 -2.51 5.73
N ASN A 157 -11.24 -3.19 4.81
CA ASN A 157 -11.73 -4.41 4.19
C ASN A 157 -11.86 -5.55 5.22
N SER A 158 -10.96 -5.65 6.19
CA SER A 158 -11.05 -6.67 7.24
C SER A 158 -12.30 -6.48 8.12
N LEU A 159 -12.65 -5.23 8.46
CA LEU A 159 -13.89 -4.92 9.16
C LEU A 159 -15.12 -5.28 8.32
N ARG A 160 -15.09 -4.93 7.02
CA ARG A 160 -16.17 -5.28 6.10
C ARG A 160 -16.37 -6.80 6.01
N ASP A 161 -15.30 -7.57 5.90
CA ASP A 161 -15.36 -9.04 5.86
C ASP A 161 -16.01 -9.58 7.13
N MET A 162 -15.63 -9.05 8.31
CA MET A 162 -16.24 -9.43 9.59
C MET A 162 -17.74 -9.15 9.64
N PHE A 163 -18.17 -7.97 9.19
CA PHE A 163 -19.59 -7.59 9.16
C PHE A 163 -20.40 -8.36 8.10
N SER A 164 -19.74 -8.84 7.05
CA SER A 164 -20.37 -9.65 6.00
C SER A 164 -20.51 -11.14 6.37
N GLY A 165 -20.08 -11.52 7.58
CA GLY A 165 -20.21 -12.88 8.11
C GLY A 165 -18.96 -13.74 7.96
N ASP A 166 -17.91 -13.30 7.26
CA ASP A 166 -16.62 -13.98 7.20
C ASP A 166 -15.71 -13.53 8.37
N THR A 167 -16.19 -13.80 9.57
CA THR A 167 -15.60 -13.28 10.81
C THR A 167 -14.16 -13.76 11.04
N ILE A 168 -13.86 -15.03 10.73
CA ILE A 168 -12.55 -15.61 11.00
C ILE A 168 -11.49 -15.00 10.08
N THR A 169 -11.75 -14.96 8.77
CA THR A 169 -10.84 -14.37 7.78
C THR A 169 -10.67 -12.88 8.04
N GLY A 170 -11.78 -12.18 8.32
CA GLY A 170 -11.78 -10.76 8.67
C GLY A 170 -10.94 -10.49 9.92
N LEU A 171 -11.06 -11.30 10.97
CA LEU A 171 -10.30 -11.13 12.21
C LEU A 171 -8.79 -11.32 11.99
N ILE A 172 -8.38 -12.32 11.21
CA ILE A 172 -6.96 -12.55 10.90
C ILE A 172 -6.37 -11.34 10.18
N ARG A 173 -7.04 -10.85 9.12
CA ARG A 173 -6.59 -9.67 8.37
C ARG A 173 -6.59 -8.40 9.21
N PHE A 174 -7.53 -8.28 10.13
CA PHE A 174 -7.59 -7.17 11.08
C PHE A 174 -6.37 -7.18 12.01
N MET A 175 -6.04 -8.33 12.58
CA MET A 175 -4.86 -8.49 13.45
C MET A 175 -3.56 -8.20 12.69
N GLU A 176 -3.43 -8.65 11.43
CA GLU A 176 -2.28 -8.32 10.58
C GLU A 176 -2.16 -6.80 10.35
N SER A 177 -3.27 -6.12 10.13
CA SER A 177 -3.29 -4.66 9.94
C SER A 177 -2.91 -3.91 11.20
N ILE A 178 -3.38 -4.37 12.37
CA ILE A 178 -2.98 -3.80 13.67
C ILE A 178 -1.50 -4.03 13.94
N LEU A 179 -1.00 -5.23 13.71
CA LEU A 179 0.42 -5.55 13.89
C LEU A 179 1.30 -4.64 13.04
N LEU A 180 0.92 -4.42 11.79
CA LEU A 180 1.62 -3.50 10.89
C LEU A 180 1.60 -2.07 11.43
N ALA A 181 0.44 -1.59 11.89
CA ALA A 181 0.32 -0.25 12.46
C ALA A 181 1.20 -0.07 13.73
N VAL A 182 1.25 -1.08 14.58
CA VAL A 182 2.12 -1.09 15.78
C VAL A 182 3.59 -1.04 15.38
N ILE A 183 4.01 -1.81 14.37
CA ILE A 183 5.40 -1.80 13.86
C ILE A 183 5.77 -0.41 13.31
N ILE A 184 4.87 0.22 12.56
CA ILE A 184 5.08 1.57 12.02
C ILE A 184 5.23 2.58 13.16
N ALA A 185 4.31 2.57 14.12
CA ALA A 185 4.35 3.47 15.28
C ALA A 185 5.63 3.29 16.09
N PHE A 186 6.06 2.05 16.29
CA PHE A 186 7.31 1.73 16.99
C PHE A 186 8.54 2.23 16.23
N GLY A 187 8.57 2.08 14.90
CA GLY A 187 9.67 2.57 14.06
C GLY A 187 9.85 4.09 14.16
N PHE A 188 8.77 4.86 14.08
CA PHE A 188 8.83 6.32 14.24
C PHE A 188 9.24 6.73 15.66
N ASN A 189 8.80 5.99 16.70
CA ASN A 189 9.18 6.26 18.08
C ASN A 189 10.67 6.01 18.37
N ILE A 190 11.23 4.90 17.88
CA ILE A 190 12.67 4.59 18.03
C ILE A 190 13.51 5.74 17.46
N ALA A 191 13.13 6.24 16.29
CA ALA A 191 13.84 7.35 15.66
C ALA A 191 13.79 8.62 16.52
N GLY A 192 12.65 8.93 17.15
CA GLY A 192 12.48 10.07 18.04
C GLY A 192 13.30 9.96 19.34
N PHE A 193 13.51 8.75 19.83
CA PHE A 193 14.29 8.53 21.05
C PHE A 193 15.78 8.90 20.93
N TYR A 194 16.31 8.82 19.71
CA TYR A 194 17.72 9.14 19.44
C TYR A 194 18.02 10.65 19.47
N PHE A 195 17.00 11.50 19.28
CA PHE A 195 17.14 12.97 19.23
C PHE A 195 16.67 13.69 20.53
N ARG A 196 16.29 12.94 21.55
CA ARG A 196 15.99 13.43 22.88
C ARG A 196 17.25 13.51 23.73
#